data_a2b078b3a82066eedce15ee7ef731649
#
_entry.id   a2b078b3a82066eedce15ee7ef731649
#
_cell.length_a   1.000
_cell.length_b   1.000
_cell.length_c   1.000
_cell.angle_alpha   90.00
_cell.angle_beta   90.00
_cell.angle_gamma   90.00
#
_symmetry.space_group_name_H-M   'P 1'
#
loop_
_entity.id
_entity.type
_entity.pdbx_description
1 polymer ?
#
loop_
_entity_poly.entity_id
_entity_poly.type
_entity_poly.pdbx_seq_one_letter_code
_entity_poly.pdbx_strand_id
1 'polypeptide(L)'
;DAPGIQAGKTQLLYRGVKSGIVEAVELDKDLNHVVVKVQLEGFAAELASKNTDFWIERPVISITELNGLESIIQGNSIQARTQGGPPQSQFTGLAKPPLLPLEKGAFTIRLQSQTIPLINRGAPVYNRGIKVGVVREKVLDEKGRPTLDLYIEKEFRSAVRTNSRFWPIEATALQFGQQGLKLDIAGIDALIQGGISFDHYGEPGAEAASNSVFEFSANEFDARTCGKSFTVMFQEGRGLIAGVTKVCYLGQPVGLIDT
;
A
#
# COMPACT_ATOMS: atom_id res chain seq x y z
N ASP A 1 -16.66 -8.08 14.81
CA ASP A 1 -17.61 -7.06 14.34
C ASP A 1 -17.94 -7.26 12.88
N ALA A 2 -19.23 -7.05 12.49
CA ALA A 2 -19.69 -7.10 11.11
C ALA A 2 -20.41 -5.78 10.72
N PRO A 3 -19.70 -4.63 10.76
CA PRO A 3 -20.32 -3.34 10.50
C PRO A 3 -20.84 -3.26 9.06
N GLY A 4 -22.09 -2.81 8.89
CA GLY A 4 -22.70 -2.59 7.59
C GLY A 4 -23.12 -3.85 6.82
N ILE A 5 -23.07 -5.00 7.45
CA ILE A 5 -23.63 -6.26 6.91
C ILE A 5 -25.13 -6.29 7.17
N GLN A 6 -25.92 -6.55 6.13
CA GLN A 6 -27.38 -6.57 6.18
C GLN A 6 -27.95 -7.85 5.56
N ALA A 7 -28.85 -8.50 6.28
CA ALA A 7 -29.58 -9.66 5.76
C ALA A 7 -30.40 -9.28 4.50
N GLY A 8 -30.39 -10.14 3.51
CA GLY A 8 -31.08 -9.97 2.23
C GLY A 8 -30.44 -8.95 1.27
N LYS A 9 -29.38 -8.23 1.69
CA LYS A 9 -28.72 -7.19 0.85
C LYS A 9 -27.24 -7.45 0.61
N THR A 10 -26.51 -7.80 1.67
CA THR A 10 -25.06 -8.02 1.55
C THR A 10 -24.77 -9.26 0.76
N GLN A 11 -23.95 -9.12 -0.28
CA GLN A 11 -23.56 -10.20 -1.15
C GLN A 11 -22.25 -10.84 -0.70
N LEU A 12 -22.12 -12.14 -0.94
CA LEU A 12 -20.86 -12.84 -0.94
C LEU A 12 -20.32 -12.85 -2.37
N LEU A 13 -19.11 -12.37 -2.54
CA LEU A 13 -18.42 -12.31 -3.84
C LEU A 13 -17.21 -13.25 -3.84
N TYR A 14 -17.03 -13.96 -4.93
CA TYR A 14 -15.84 -14.74 -5.23
C TYR A 14 -15.27 -14.28 -6.57
N ARG A 15 -14.07 -13.70 -6.57
CA ARG A 15 -13.46 -13.12 -7.77
C ARG A 15 -14.37 -12.11 -8.49
N GLY A 16 -15.10 -11.29 -7.73
CA GLY A 16 -16.03 -10.30 -8.26
C GLY A 16 -17.39 -10.85 -8.69
N VAL A 17 -17.61 -12.18 -8.66
CA VAL A 17 -18.88 -12.82 -9.03
C VAL A 17 -19.73 -13.03 -7.78
N LYS A 18 -21.02 -12.64 -7.83
CA LYS A 18 -21.97 -12.93 -6.77
C LYS A 18 -22.11 -14.44 -6.61
N SER A 19 -21.70 -14.93 -5.46
CA SER A 19 -21.65 -16.36 -5.13
C SER A 19 -22.52 -16.74 -3.95
N GLY A 20 -23.17 -15.75 -3.32
CA GLY A 20 -24.08 -15.96 -2.22
C GLY A 20 -24.67 -14.65 -1.70
N ILE A 21 -25.56 -14.78 -0.72
CA ILE A 21 -26.21 -13.65 -0.05
C ILE A 21 -26.26 -13.90 1.45
N VAL A 22 -26.15 -12.84 2.24
CA VAL A 22 -26.34 -12.91 3.69
C VAL A 22 -27.83 -13.16 3.99
N GLU A 23 -28.13 -14.26 4.66
CA GLU A 23 -29.47 -14.64 5.05
C GLU A 23 -29.86 -14.05 6.42
N ALA A 24 -28.95 -14.10 7.39
CA ALA A 24 -29.18 -13.57 8.73
C ALA A 24 -27.89 -13.00 9.34
N VAL A 25 -28.07 -12.04 10.25
CA VAL A 25 -27.01 -11.45 11.08
C VAL A 25 -27.50 -11.48 12.51
N GLU A 26 -26.82 -12.20 13.38
CA GLU A 26 -27.21 -12.43 14.76
C GLU A 26 -26.01 -12.17 15.69
N LEU A 27 -26.26 -11.77 16.93
CA LEU A 27 -25.25 -11.78 17.97
C LEU A 27 -25.12 -13.20 18.54
N ASP A 28 -23.91 -13.63 18.80
CA ASP A 28 -23.68 -14.85 19.53
C ASP A 28 -24.11 -14.71 20.98
N LYS A 29 -24.32 -15.84 21.69
CA LYS A 29 -24.76 -15.89 23.08
C LYS A 29 -23.81 -15.17 24.04
N ASP A 30 -22.55 -15.10 23.70
CA ASP A 30 -21.52 -14.38 24.47
C ASP A 30 -21.55 -12.85 24.27
N LEU A 31 -22.36 -12.35 23.32
CA LEU A 31 -22.49 -10.95 22.90
C LEU A 31 -21.18 -10.31 22.40
N ASN A 32 -20.11 -11.10 22.23
CA ASN A 32 -18.81 -10.62 21.77
C ASN A 32 -18.60 -10.87 20.28
N HIS A 33 -19.36 -11.80 19.70
CA HIS A 33 -19.23 -12.21 18.30
C HIS A 33 -20.51 -11.97 17.50
N VAL A 34 -20.35 -11.69 16.23
CA VAL A 34 -21.46 -11.61 15.27
C VAL A 34 -21.42 -12.84 14.39
N VAL A 35 -22.53 -13.56 14.35
CA VAL A 35 -22.73 -14.71 13.47
C VAL A 35 -23.45 -14.24 12.23
N VAL A 36 -22.86 -14.48 11.07
CA VAL A 36 -23.43 -14.16 9.76
C VAL A 36 -23.75 -15.46 9.04
N LYS A 37 -25.00 -15.68 8.76
CA LYS A 37 -25.46 -16.82 7.94
C LYS A 37 -25.48 -16.40 6.49
N VAL A 38 -24.81 -17.18 5.65
CA VAL A 38 -24.71 -16.90 4.21
C VAL A 38 -25.25 -18.09 3.43
N GLN A 39 -26.17 -17.83 2.53
CA GLN A 39 -26.67 -18.80 1.58
C GLN A 39 -25.83 -18.71 0.30
N LEU A 40 -25.20 -19.82 -0.08
CA LEU A 40 -24.41 -19.91 -1.31
C LEU A 40 -25.31 -20.23 -2.51
N GLU A 41 -24.97 -19.68 -3.67
CA GLU A 41 -25.50 -20.13 -4.95
C GLU A 41 -25.02 -21.56 -5.25
N GLY A 42 -25.83 -22.34 -5.97
CA GLY A 42 -25.52 -23.77 -6.20
C GLY A 42 -24.16 -24.03 -6.83
N PHE A 43 -23.74 -23.18 -7.76
CA PHE A 43 -22.40 -23.28 -8.39
C PHE A 43 -21.24 -22.94 -7.47
N ALA A 44 -21.52 -22.27 -6.36
CA ALA A 44 -20.52 -21.81 -5.40
C ALA A 44 -20.41 -22.69 -4.16
N ALA A 45 -21.04 -23.87 -4.15
CA ALA A 45 -21.05 -24.78 -3.00
C ALA A 45 -19.65 -25.18 -2.53
N GLU A 46 -18.67 -25.24 -3.43
CA GLU A 46 -17.27 -25.54 -3.12
C GLU A 46 -16.58 -24.48 -2.26
N LEU A 47 -17.14 -23.27 -2.16
CA LEU A 47 -16.65 -22.25 -1.24
C LEU A 47 -16.86 -22.67 0.23
N ALA A 48 -17.80 -23.57 0.52
CA ALA A 48 -17.97 -24.15 1.84
C ALA A 48 -16.95 -25.26 2.11
N SER A 49 -15.68 -24.95 2.04
CA SER A 49 -14.56 -25.89 2.23
C SER A 49 -13.54 -25.37 3.24
N LYS A 50 -12.83 -26.29 3.92
CA LYS A 50 -11.94 -26.01 5.06
C LYS A 50 -10.90 -24.91 4.81
N ASN A 51 -10.39 -24.80 3.59
CA ASN A 51 -9.35 -23.85 3.25
C ASN A 51 -9.94 -22.59 2.57
N THR A 52 -11.14 -22.19 2.98
CA THR A 52 -11.77 -20.95 2.49
C THR A 52 -11.66 -19.87 3.56
N ASP A 53 -11.09 -18.75 3.17
CA ASP A 53 -11.03 -17.52 3.94
C ASP A 53 -12.20 -16.62 3.54
N PHE A 54 -12.87 -16.03 4.53
CA PHE A 54 -13.91 -15.02 4.32
C PHE A 54 -13.51 -13.72 5.04
N TRP A 55 -13.76 -12.57 4.42
CA TRP A 55 -13.54 -11.26 5.03
C TRP A 55 -14.58 -10.25 4.55
N ILE A 56 -14.78 -9.20 5.34
CA ILE A 56 -15.66 -8.09 4.97
C ILE A 56 -14.82 -7.06 4.21
N GLU A 57 -15.24 -6.75 3.01
CA GLU A 57 -14.68 -5.68 2.21
C GLU A 57 -15.58 -4.45 2.24
N ARG A 58 -14.99 -3.32 2.58
CA ARG A 58 -15.68 -2.03 2.58
C ARG A 58 -15.40 -1.35 1.26
N PRO A 59 -16.42 -0.80 0.57
CA PRO A 59 -16.16 -0.05 -0.64
C PRO A 59 -15.23 1.12 -0.33
N VAL A 60 -14.08 1.16 -1.00
CA VAL A 60 -13.23 2.34 -1.04
C VAL A 60 -13.76 3.21 -2.17
N ILE A 61 -14.29 4.38 -1.82
CA ILE A 61 -14.72 5.36 -2.84
C ILE A 61 -13.45 5.92 -3.46
N SER A 62 -13.08 5.42 -4.64
CA SER A 62 -12.04 6.03 -5.45
C SER A 62 -12.65 7.19 -6.23
N ILE A 63 -12.14 8.39 -5.99
CA ILE A 63 -12.60 9.62 -6.69
C ILE A 63 -12.22 9.56 -8.18
N THR A 64 -11.27 8.71 -8.56
CA THR A 64 -10.80 8.54 -9.94
C THR A 64 -11.73 7.67 -10.80
N GLU A 65 -12.61 6.89 -10.20
CA GLU A 65 -13.57 6.04 -10.92
C GLU A 65 -14.98 6.63 -10.99
N LEU A 66 -15.12 7.96 -10.99
CA LEU A 66 -16.41 8.65 -11.09
C LEU A 66 -17.17 8.43 -12.42
N ASN A 67 -16.64 7.62 -13.33
CA ASN A 67 -17.35 7.27 -14.58
C ASN A 67 -18.48 6.24 -14.40
N GLY A 68 -18.76 5.79 -13.18
CA GLY A 68 -19.85 4.86 -12.88
C GLY A 68 -20.45 5.14 -11.52
N LEU A 69 -21.37 6.10 -11.41
CA LEU A 69 -22.16 6.37 -10.20
C LEU A 69 -22.92 5.14 -9.67
N GLU A 70 -23.02 4.10 -10.47
CA GLU A 70 -23.67 2.82 -10.11
C GLU A 70 -22.87 2.01 -9.08
N SER A 71 -21.54 2.21 -9.01
CA SER A 71 -20.68 1.49 -8.06
C SER A 71 -20.79 2.02 -6.62
N ILE A 72 -21.29 3.22 -6.42
CA ILE A 72 -21.39 3.88 -5.10
C ILE A 72 -22.50 3.27 -4.23
N ILE A 73 -23.42 2.51 -4.82
CA ILE A 73 -24.57 1.92 -4.13
C ILE A 73 -24.25 0.53 -3.55
N GLN A 74 -23.15 -0.08 -3.90
CA GLN A 74 -22.75 -1.38 -3.33
C GLN A 74 -22.19 -1.15 -1.93
N GLY A 75 -23.03 -1.46 -0.92
CA GLY A 75 -22.62 -1.51 0.48
C GLY A 75 -21.49 -2.50 0.73
N ASN A 76 -21.15 -2.74 1.99
CA ASN A 76 -20.15 -3.74 2.35
C ASN A 76 -20.49 -5.09 1.72
N SER A 77 -19.48 -5.81 1.26
CA SER A 77 -19.60 -7.16 0.72
C SER A 77 -18.75 -8.12 1.55
N ILE A 78 -19.13 -9.41 1.51
CA ILE A 78 -18.27 -10.47 2.00
C ILE A 78 -17.49 -11.01 0.80
N GLN A 79 -16.19 -11.09 0.94
CA GLN A 79 -15.32 -11.70 -0.06
C GLN A 79 -14.90 -13.09 0.39
N ALA A 80 -14.68 -13.96 -0.56
CA ALA A 80 -14.18 -15.30 -0.32
C ALA A 80 -12.91 -15.59 -1.14
N ARG A 81 -12.03 -16.39 -0.57
CA ARG A 81 -10.88 -16.99 -1.26
C ARG A 81 -10.76 -18.43 -0.82
N THR A 82 -10.76 -19.38 -1.74
CA THR A 82 -10.62 -20.79 -1.42
C THR A 82 -9.39 -21.42 -2.07
N GLN A 83 -8.83 -22.39 -1.37
CA GLN A 83 -7.82 -23.33 -1.90
C GLN A 83 -8.42 -24.75 -1.98
N GLY A 84 -9.75 -24.87 -1.80
CA GLY A 84 -10.45 -26.15 -1.75
C GLY A 84 -10.24 -26.89 -0.43
N GLY A 85 -10.72 -28.12 -0.36
CA GLY A 85 -10.59 -28.97 0.81
C GLY A 85 -11.88 -29.70 1.16
N PRO A 86 -11.91 -30.45 2.27
CA PRO A 86 -13.13 -31.11 2.72
C PRO A 86 -14.23 -30.09 3.05
N PRO A 87 -15.51 -30.45 2.89
CA PRO A 87 -16.64 -29.57 3.21
C PRO A 87 -16.61 -29.10 4.66
N GLN A 88 -16.90 -27.83 4.85
CA GLN A 88 -17.01 -27.18 6.16
C GLN A 88 -18.16 -26.17 6.13
N SER A 89 -18.91 -26.07 7.24
CA SER A 89 -20.08 -25.18 7.35
C SER A 89 -19.89 -24.02 8.34
N GLN A 90 -18.82 -24.02 9.12
CA GLN A 90 -18.53 -22.96 10.09
C GLN A 90 -17.13 -22.39 9.85
N PHE A 91 -17.05 -21.08 9.81
CA PHE A 91 -15.81 -20.36 9.51
C PHE A 91 -15.63 -19.20 10.46
N THR A 92 -14.38 -18.84 10.72
CA THR A 92 -14.04 -17.59 11.40
C THR A 92 -13.66 -16.56 10.33
N GLY A 93 -14.42 -15.48 10.25
CA GLY A 93 -14.11 -14.38 9.33
C GLY A 93 -12.80 -13.70 9.70
N LEU A 94 -12.00 -13.37 8.68
CA LEU A 94 -10.76 -12.63 8.87
C LEU A 94 -11.05 -11.16 9.15
N ALA A 95 -10.33 -10.58 10.09
CA ALA A 95 -10.44 -9.15 10.42
C ALA A 95 -9.95 -8.22 9.27
N LYS A 96 -9.09 -8.74 8.41
CA LYS A 96 -8.52 -8.05 7.25
C LYS A 96 -8.48 -9.00 6.05
N PRO A 97 -8.53 -8.48 4.82
CA PRO A 97 -8.31 -9.31 3.63
C PRO A 97 -7.01 -10.11 3.77
N PRO A 98 -7.00 -11.39 3.39
CA PRO A 98 -5.77 -12.18 3.42
C PRO A 98 -4.72 -11.57 2.47
N LEU A 99 -3.45 -11.76 2.79
CA LEU A 99 -2.37 -11.39 1.89
C LEU A 99 -2.56 -12.14 0.56
N LEU A 100 -2.44 -11.42 -0.55
CA LEU A 100 -2.41 -12.08 -1.85
C LEU A 100 -1.33 -13.17 -1.80
N PRO A 101 -1.65 -14.42 -2.14
CA PRO A 101 -0.64 -15.46 -2.22
C PRO A 101 0.43 -14.97 -3.21
N LEU A 102 1.68 -15.00 -2.77
CA LEU A 102 2.77 -14.74 -3.67
C LEU A 102 2.86 -15.92 -4.64
N GLU A 103 2.85 -15.64 -5.92
CA GLU A 103 3.20 -16.62 -6.92
C GLU A 103 4.60 -17.17 -6.62
N LYS A 104 4.85 -18.44 -6.98
CA LYS A 104 6.21 -19.02 -6.85
C LYS A 104 7.18 -18.14 -7.62
N GLY A 105 8.19 -17.61 -6.92
CA GLY A 105 9.17 -16.70 -7.50
C GLY A 105 8.77 -15.23 -7.47
N ALA A 106 7.73 -14.87 -6.73
CA ALA A 106 7.39 -13.47 -6.47
C ALA A 106 8.59 -12.71 -5.89
N PHE A 107 8.82 -11.52 -6.42
CA PHE A 107 9.90 -10.66 -5.95
C PHE A 107 9.39 -9.72 -4.87
N THR A 108 9.91 -9.88 -3.68
CA THR A 108 9.57 -9.05 -2.52
C THR A 108 10.81 -8.34 -1.99
N ILE A 109 10.61 -7.16 -1.44
CA ILE A 109 11.64 -6.39 -0.74
C ILE A 109 11.04 -5.82 0.54
N ARG A 110 11.89 -5.47 1.48
CA ARG A 110 11.52 -4.86 2.75
C ARG A 110 12.12 -3.48 2.89
N LEU A 111 11.31 -2.51 3.28
CA LEU A 111 11.78 -1.18 3.62
C LEU A 111 11.76 -1.01 5.13
N GLN A 112 12.80 -0.38 5.70
CA GLN A 112 12.91 -0.05 7.10
C GLN A 112 13.08 1.45 7.28
N SER A 113 12.42 2.02 8.30
CA SER A 113 12.58 3.41 8.69
C SER A 113 12.33 3.56 10.19
N GLN A 114 12.70 4.70 10.75
CA GLN A 114 12.30 5.05 12.11
C GLN A 114 10.83 5.46 12.17
N THR A 115 10.33 6.12 11.12
CA THR A 115 8.95 6.54 10.98
C THR A 115 8.46 6.23 9.58
N ILE A 116 7.24 5.76 9.45
CA ILE A 116 6.58 5.55 8.15
C ILE A 116 5.37 6.47 8.08
N PRO A 117 5.25 7.30 7.03
CA PRO A 117 4.08 8.15 6.83
C PRO A 117 2.82 7.32 6.60
N LEU A 118 1.70 7.97 6.32
CA LEU A 118 0.44 7.29 6.03
C LEU A 118 0.55 6.54 4.70
N ILE A 119 1.03 5.31 4.77
CA ILE A 119 1.09 4.38 3.64
C ILE A 119 0.25 3.18 4.02
N ASN A 120 -0.76 2.91 3.23
CA ASN A 120 -1.69 1.81 3.45
C ASN A 120 -1.26 0.56 2.67
N ARG A 121 -1.81 -0.57 3.08
CA ARG A 121 -1.74 -1.79 2.30
C ARG A 121 -2.41 -1.56 0.94
N GLY A 122 -1.80 -2.06 -0.14
CA GLY A 122 -2.24 -1.81 -1.50
C GLY A 122 -1.69 -0.52 -2.11
N ALA A 123 -1.04 0.34 -1.32
CA ALA A 123 -0.42 1.55 -1.85
C ALA A 123 0.54 1.22 -3.01
N PRO A 124 0.49 1.98 -4.11
CA PRO A 124 1.30 1.73 -5.28
C PRO A 124 2.79 2.01 -5.04
N VAL A 125 3.62 1.21 -5.70
CA VAL A 125 5.07 1.42 -5.78
C VAL A 125 5.42 1.82 -7.21
N TYR A 126 6.11 2.94 -7.35
CA TYR A 126 6.50 3.50 -8.64
C TYR A 126 8.02 3.50 -8.83
N ASN A 127 8.44 3.26 -10.06
CA ASN A 127 9.77 3.56 -10.54
C ASN A 127 9.66 4.50 -11.73
N ARG A 128 10.22 5.69 -11.63
CA ARG A 128 10.18 6.72 -12.69
C ARG A 128 8.76 6.97 -13.25
N GLY A 129 7.75 7.02 -12.37
CA GLY A 129 6.36 7.26 -12.75
C GLY A 129 5.59 6.04 -13.26
N ILE A 130 6.24 4.88 -13.41
CA ILE A 130 5.59 3.63 -13.80
C ILE A 130 5.25 2.85 -12.54
N LYS A 131 4.00 2.41 -12.37
CA LYS A 131 3.60 1.52 -11.29
C LYS A 131 4.23 0.14 -11.52
N VAL A 132 5.04 -0.30 -10.57
CA VAL A 132 5.82 -1.54 -10.66
C VAL A 132 5.50 -2.53 -9.54
N GLY A 133 4.63 -2.17 -8.61
CA GLY A 133 4.29 -3.03 -7.49
C GLY A 133 3.33 -2.38 -6.50
N VAL A 134 3.18 -3.03 -5.36
CA VAL A 134 2.30 -2.58 -4.28
C VAL A 134 2.88 -2.89 -2.90
N VAL A 135 2.46 -2.11 -1.91
CA VAL A 135 2.71 -2.39 -0.50
C VAL A 135 1.85 -3.58 -0.06
N ARG A 136 2.49 -4.65 0.38
CA ARG A 136 1.79 -5.84 0.88
C ARG A 136 1.34 -5.68 2.32
N GLU A 137 2.27 -5.25 3.16
CA GLU A 137 2.02 -5.18 4.59
C GLU A 137 2.88 -4.11 5.25
N LYS A 138 2.36 -3.57 6.36
CA LYS A 138 3.06 -2.68 7.27
C LYS A 138 3.08 -3.35 8.63
N VAL A 139 4.28 -3.65 9.13
CA VAL A 139 4.49 -4.36 10.38
C VAL A 139 5.59 -3.70 11.21
N LEU A 140 5.68 -4.08 12.47
CA LEU A 140 6.85 -3.80 13.29
C LEU A 140 7.81 -5.00 13.24
N ASP A 141 9.09 -4.75 13.08
CA ASP A 141 10.10 -5.80 13.20
C ASP A 141 10.29 -6.23 14.68
N GLU A 142 11.12 -7.22 14.91
CA GLU A 142 11.42 -7.75 16.27
C GLU A 142 11.98 -6.68 17.22
N LYS A 143 12.51 -5.59 16.69
CA LYS A 143 13.04 -4.44 17.45
C LYS A 143 12.03 -3.30 17.59
N GLY A 144 10.78 -3.50 17.15
CA GLY A 144 9.73 -2.49 17.17
C GLY A 144 9.87 -1.40 16.11
N ARG A 145 10.73 -1.57 15.12
CA ARG A 145 10.88 -0.60 14.02
C ARG A 145 9.83 -0.85 12.94
N PRO A 146 9.18 0.20 12.44
CA PRO A 146 8.21 0.06 11.37
C PRO A 146 8.88 -0.38 10.08
N THR A 147 8.29 -1.39 9.43
CA THR A 147 8.73 -1.95 8.16
C THR A 147 7.58 -2.06 7.18
N LEU A 148 7.89 -1.93 5.89
CA LEU A 148 6.98 -2.16 4.78
C LEU A 148 7.48 -3.34 3.95
N ASP A 149 6.65 -4.35 3.79
CA ASP A 149 6.89 -5.42 2.83
C ASP A 149 6.26 -5.04 1.50
N LEU A 150 7.07 -4.98 0.45
CA LEU A 150 6.64 -4.64 -0.90
C LEU A 150 6.64 -5.87 -1.80
N TYR A 151 5.67 -5.93 -2.67
CA TYR A 151 5.66 -6.83 -3.82
C TYR A 151 6.00 -6.02 -5.07
N ILE A 152 6.97 -6.47 -5.84
CA ILE A 152 7.32 -5.91 -7.14
C ILE A 152 6.97 -6.95 -8.20
N GLU A 153 6.30 -6.52 -9.24
CA GLU A 153 5.91 -7.35 -10.37
C GLU A 153 7.14 -7.92 -11.08
N LYS A 154 7.04 -9.15 -11.53
CA LYS A 154 8.17 -9.94 -12.04
C LYS A 154 8.93 -9.24 -13.17
N GLU A 155 8.21 -8.55 -14.03
CA GLU A 155 8.74 -7.80 -15.20
C GLU A 155 9.62 -6.62 -14.78
N PHE A 156 9.39 -6.06 -13.59
CA PHE A 156 10.12 -4.91 -13.06
C PHE A 156 11.20 -5.26 -12.03
N ARG A 157 11.45 -6.56 -11.81
CA ARG A 157 12.46 -7.01 -10.85
C ARG A 157 13.83 -6.37 -11.10
N SER A 158 14.25 -6.29 -12.36
CA SER A 158 15.53 -5.70 -12.75
C SER A 158 15.66 -4.20 -12.49
N ALA A 159 14.54 -3.50 -12.23
CA ALA A 159 14.57 -2.09 -11.85
C ALA A 159 15.07 -1.88 -10.42
N VAL A 160 14.95 -2.90 -9.55
CA VAL A 160 15.40 -2.81 -8.16
C VAL A 160 16.88 -3.22 -8.09
N ARG A 161 17.71 -2.26 -7.74
CA ARG A 161 19.17 -2.43 -7.62
C ARG A 161 19.60 -2.39 -6.16
N THR A 162 20.78 -2.92 -5.86
CA THR A 162 21.34 -2.90 -4.49
C THR A 162 21.54 -1.48 -3.95
N ASN A 163 21.65 -0.49 -4.83
CA ASN A 163 21.73 0.92 -4.48
C ASN A 163 20.44 1.70 -4.74
N SER A 164 19.29 1.02 -4.93
CA SER A 164 17.98 1.67 -5.00
C SER A 164 17.66 2.40 -3.71
N ARG A 165 17.03 3.57 -3.84
CA ARG A 165 16.60 4.44 -2.76
C ARG A 165 15.09 4.60 -2.85
N PHE A 166 14.42 4.52 -1.71
CA PHE A 166 12.97 4.52 -1.60
C PHE A 166 12.51 5.69 -0.75
N TRP A 167 11.44 6.36 -1.18
CA TRP A 167 10.84 7.50 -0.47
C TRP A 167 9.31 7.52 -0.67
N PRO A 168 8.57 8.18 0.24
CA PRO A 168 7.13 8.37 0.05
C PRO A 168 6.86 9.35 -1.08
N ILE A 169 5.78 9.12 -1.81
CA ILE A 169 5.25 10.12 -2.72
C ILE A 169 4.59 11.19 -1.87
N GLU A 170 5.15 12.41 -1.91
CA GLU A 170 4.56 13.53 -1.22
C GLU A 170 3.31 14.01 -1.95
N ALA A 171 2.27 14.32 -1.17
CA ALA A 171 1.03 14.88 -1.67
C ALA A 171 1.18 16.38 -2.07
N THR A 172 2.22 16.71 -2.81
CA THR A 172 2.44 18.07 -3.32
C THR A 172 1.54 18.43 -4.51
N ALA A 173 0.46 17.70 -4.71
CA ALA A 173 -0.48 17.89 -5.82
C ALA A 173 -1.29 19.20 -5.76
N LEU A 174 -1.14 20.02 -4.71
CA LEU A 174 -1.74 21.34 -4.62
C LEU A 174 -0.69 22.43 -4.90
N GLN A 175 -0.31 22.59 -6.16
CA GLN A 175 0.46 23.78 -6.56
C GLN A 175 -0.50 24.94 -6.83
N PHE A 176 -0.55 25.90 -5.92
CA PHE A 176 -1.16 27.20 -6.14
C PHE A 176 -0.24 28.02 -7.06
N GLY A 177 -0.44 27.92 -8.36
CA GLY A 177 0.21 28.82 -9.32
C GLY A 177 -0.64 30.02 -9.62
N GLN A 178 -0.05 31.09 -10.18
CA GLN A 178 -0.78 32.30 -10.63
C GLN A 178 -1.86 32.03 -11.68
N GLN A 179 -1.98 30.80 -12.20
CA GLN A 179 -2.96 30.38 -13.21
C GLN A 179 -4.05 29.44 -12.66
N GLY A 180 -4.19 29.31 -11.34
CA GLY A 180 -5.21 28.46 -10.73
C GLY A 180 -4.67 27.13 -10.22
N LEU A 181 -5.58 26.31 -9.68
CA LEU A 181 -5.31 25.00 -9.11
C LEU A 181 -5.04 23.99 -10.24
N LYS A 182 -3.82 23.50 -10.40
CA LYS A 182 -3.55 22.32 -11.22
C LYS A 182 -3.61 21.07 -10.32
N LEU A 183 -4.62 20.25 -10.54
CA LEU A 183 -4.72 18.92 -9.97
C LEU A 183 -4.08 17.93 -10.95
N ASP A 184 -3.00 17.31 -10.54
CA ASP A 184 -2.44 16.20 -11.31
C ASP A 184 -3.21 14.91 -10.93
N ILE A 185 -4.10 14.48 -11.81
CA ILE A 185 -5.05 13.38 -11.58
C ILE A 185 -4.33 12.04 -11.37
N ALA A 186 -3.11 11.88 -11.90
CA ALA A 186 -2.33 10.66 -11.74
C ALA A 186 -1.89 10.39 -10.28
N GLY A 187 -1.93 11.40 -9.42
CA GLY A 187 -1.52 11.31 -8.02
C GLY A 187 -2.64 11.09 -6.99
N ILE A 188 -3.91 11.10 -7.38
CA ILE A 188 -5.03 11.07 -6.41
C ILE A 188 -5.06 9.75 -5.62
N ASP A 189 -4.80 8.61 -6.25
CA ASP A 189 -4.72 7.32 -5.54
C ASP A 189 -3.56 7.29 -4.54
N ALA A 190 -2.42 7.90 -4.89
CA ALA A 190 -1.28 8.05 -4.01
C ALA A 190 -1.57 9.03 -2.86
N LEU A 191 -2.43 10.02 -3.05
CA LEU A 191 -2.87 10.95 -2.01
C LEU A 191 -3.73 10.27 -0.96
N ILE A 192 -4.62 9.36 -1.36
CA ILE A 192 -5.57 8.68 -0.46
C ILE A 192 -4.92 7.47 0.22
N GLN A 193 -4.14 6.67 -0.51
CA GLN A 193 -3.56 5.43 -0.02
C GLN A 193 -2.10 5.59 0.43
N GLY A 194 -1.50 6.74 0.13
CA GLY A 194 -0.06 6.91 0.13
C GLY A 194 0.57 6.21 -1.08
N GLY A 195 1.83 6.46 -1.34
CA GLY A 195 2.57 5.81 -2.41
C GLY A 195 4.05 5.79 -2.10
N ILE A 196 4.77 4.91 -2.77
CA ILE A 196 6.21 4.80 -2.65
C ILE A 196 6.81 5.01 -4.03
N SER A 197 7.86 5.82 -4.11
CA SER A 197 8.69 5.94 -5.30
C SER A 197 10.09 5.44 -5.01
N PHE A 198 10.78 4.96 -6.03
CA PHE A 198 12.19 4.64 -5.92
C PHE A 198 12.93 4.88 -7.22
N ASP A 199 14.21 5.11 -7.10
CA ASP A 199 15.18 5.15 -8.19
C ASP A 199 16.58 4.77 -7.66
N HIS A 200 17.56 4.70 -8.53
CA HIS A 200 18.97 4.63 -8.17
C HIS A 200 19.69 5.87 -8.70
N TYR A 201 20.68 6.34 -7.96
CA TYR A 201 21.47 7.49 -8.33
C TYR A 201 22.92 7.06 -8.56
N GLY A 202 23.53 7.58 -9.63
CA GLY A 202 24.84 7.17 -10.12
C GLY A 202 24.77 5.88 -10.94
N GLU A 203 25.89 5.16 -11.02
CA GLU A 203 25.95 3.88 -11.73
C GLU A 203 25.03 2.84 -11.09
N PRO A 204 24.23 2.12 -11.90
CA PRO A 204 23.34 1.12 -11.37
C PRO A 204 24.10 0.00 -10.68
N GLY A 205 23.75 -0.28 -9.43
CA GLY A 205 24.25 -1.43 -8.69
C GLY A 205 23.79 -2.78 -9.29
N ALA A 206 24.23 -3.88 -8.73
CA ALA A 206 23.73 -5.21 -9.09
C ALA A 206 22.22 -5.33 -8.83
N GLU A 207 21.55 -6.27 -9.47
CA GLU A 207 20.15 -6.58 -9.18
C GLU A 207 19.98 -7.00 -7.72
N ALA A 208 18.95 -6.48 -7.07
CA ALA A 208 18.66 -6.85 -5.70
C ALA A 208 18.14 -8.30 -5.62
N ALA A 209 18.49 -9.00 -4.56
CA ALA A 209 17.91 -10.30 -4.25
C ALA A 209 16.48 -10.12 -3.68
N SER A 210 15.64 -11.16 -3.83
CA SER A 210 14.36 -11.18 -3.13
C SER A 210 14.58 -11.13 -1.62
N ASN A 211 13.68 -10.47 -0.90
CA ASN A 211 13.76 -10.18 0.54
C ASN A 211 14.92 -9.25 0.95
N SER A 212 15.56 -8.56 0.00
CA SER A 212 16.52 -7.51 0.34
C SER A 212 15.86 -6.42 1.17
N VAL A 213 16.64 -5.88 2.09
CA VAL A 213 16.20 -4.80 3.01
C VAL A 213 16.82 -3.50 2.55
N PHE A 214 15.99 -2.46 2.45
CA PHE A 214 16.40 -1.12 2.07
C PHE A 214 15.97 -0.12 3.13
N GLU A 215 16.69 0.98 3.19
CA GLU A 215 16.28 2.13 3.98
C GLU A 215 15.16 2.90 3.28
N PHE A 216 14.16 3.31 4.04
CA PHE A 216 13.07 4.16 3.56
C PHE A 216 13.31 5.59 4.02
N SER A 217 13.68 6.47 3.09
CA SER A 217 13.99 7.87 3.34
C SER A 217 12.73 8.67 3.67
N ALA A 218 12.88 9.77 4.39
CA ALA A 218 11.73 10.61 4.75
C ALA A 218 11.09 11.30 3.53
N ASN A 219 11.88 11.62 2.51
CA ASN A 219 11.46 12.26 1.27
C ASN A 219 12.45 11.96 0.15
N GLU A 220 12.15 12.42 -1.07
CA GLU A 220 12.99 12.23 -2.25
C GLU A 220 14.35 12.93 -2.10
N PHE A 221 14.37 14.11 -1.49
CA PHE A 221 15.60 14.86 -1.32
C PHE A 221 16.60 14.10 -0.44
N ASP A 222 16.14 13.56 0.69
CA ASP A 222 16.97 12.72 1.57
C ASP A 222 17.46 11.46 0.88
N ALA A 223 16.60 10.85 0.06
CA ALA A 223 16.97 9.68 -0.75
C ALA A 223 18.08 9.99 -1.76
N ARG A 224 18.09 11.20 -2.33
CA ARG A 224 19.10 11.66 -3.30
C ARG A 224 20.40 12.07 -2.63
N THR A 225 20.34 12.66 -1.43
CA THR A 225 21.47 13.29 -0.74
C THR A 225 22.28 12.33 0.12
N CYS A 226 22.26 11.04 -0.14
CA CYS A 226 23.18 10.06 0.47
C CYS A 226 24.65 10.35 0.10
N GLY A 227 25.05 11.58 0.24
CA GLY A 227 26.38 12.09 -0.07
C GLY A 227 27.32 11.98 1.13
N LYS A 228 28.59 12.29 0.89
CA LYS A 228 29.57 12.48 1.95
C LYS A 228 29.33 13.85 2.59
N SER A 229 29.20 13.89 3.91
CA SER A 229 29.25 15.16 4.63
C SER A 229 30.68 15.73 4.57
N PHE A 230 30.75 17.02 4.38
CA PHE A 230 32.00 17.78 4.43
C PHE A 230 31.73 19.10 5.13
N THR A 231 32.75 19.65 5.77
CA THR A 231 32.64 20.92 6.49
C THR A 231 33.26 22.04 5.65
N VAL A 232 32.51 23.13 5.49
CA VAL A 232 33.02 24.35 4.87
C VAL A 232 32.97 25.46 5.91
N MET A 233 34.10 26.14 6.10
CA MET A 233 34.16 27.30 6.98
C MET A 233 33.95 28.59 6.16
N PHE A 234 32.97 29.38 6.57
CA PHE A 234 32.70 30.72 6.02
C PHE A 234 33.12 31.77 7.04
N GLN A 235 33.61 32.90 6.56
CA GLN A 235 33.92 34.02 7.44
C GLN A 235 32.65 34.65 8.04
N GLU A 236 31.54 34.62 7.31
CA GLU A 236 30.22 35.04 7.76
C GLU A 236 29.19 34.01 7.33
N GLY A 237 28.47 33.46 8.28
CA GLY A 237 27.42 32.46 8.06
C GLY A 237 25.99 33.01 8.20
N ARG A 238 25.76 34.32 7.98
CA ARG A 238 24.43 34.91 8.13
C ARG A 238 23.43 34.33 7.13
N GLY A 239 22.28 33.88 7.62
CA GLY A 239 21.21 33.35 6.78
C GLY A 239 21.34 31.86 6.44
N LEU A 240 22.34 31.17 6.94
CA LEU A 240 22.42 29.71 6.83
C LEU A 240 21.62 29.06 7.97
N ILE A 241 20.72 28.16 7.62
CA ILE A 241 19.84 27.46 8.58
C ILE A 241 20.02 25.97 8.36
N ALA A 242 20.45 25.26 9.41
CA ALA A 242 20.58 23.81 9.39
C ALA A 242 19.25 23.15 9.04
N GLY A 243 19.28 22.11 8.21
CA GLY A 243 18.11 21.38 7.74
C GLY A 243 17.22 22.14 6.74
N VAL A 244 17.53 23.41 6.42
CA VAL A 244 16.70 24.25 5.52
C VAL A 244 17.50 24.77 4.33
N THR A 245 18.71 25.29 4.58
CA THR A 245 19.52 25.90 3.52
C THR A 245 20.09 24.84 2.59
N LYS A 246 19.69 24.93 1.31
CA LYS A 246 20.11 23.99 0.26
C LYS A 246 21.50 24.36 -0.29
N VAL A 247 22.34 23.34 -0.46
CA VAL A 247 23.56 23.44 -1.27
C VAL A 247 23.19 23.14 -2.70
N CYS A 248 23.47 24.04 -3.62
CA CYS A 248 23.14 23.87 -5.03
C CYS A 248 24.38 23.77 -5.89
N TYR A 249 24.36 22.95 -6.93
CA TYR A 249 25.33 22.87 -8.01
C TYR A 249 24.62 23.13 -9.33
N LEU A 250 25.07 24.13 -10.07
CA LEU A 250 24.42 24.58 -11.32
C LEU A 250 22.90 24.79 -11.18
N GLY A 251 22.48 25.37 -10.05
CA GLY A 251 21.06 25.63 -9.77
C GLY A 251 20.25 24.43 -9.31
N GLN A 252 20.85 23.25 -9.26
CA GLN A 252 20.20 22.04 -8.76
C GLN A 252 20.59 21.80 -7.30
N PRO A 253 19.63 21.49 -6.41
CA PRO A 253 19.94 21.16 -5.03
C PRO A 253 20.68 19.81 -4.98
N VAL A 254 21.87 19.82 -4.38
CA VAL A 254 22.76 18.66 -4.24
C VAL A 254 23.04 18.29 -2.79
N GLY A 255 22.59 19.10 -1.84
CA GLY A 255 22.79 18.84 -0.43
C GLY A 255 22.02 19.83 0.45
N LEU A 256 22.08 19.61 1.75
CA LEU A 256 21.58 20.50 2.80
C LEU A 256 22.73 20.85 3.75
N ILE A 257 22.62 21.98 4.38
CA ILE A 257 23.46 22.32 5.52
C ILE A 257 22.90 21.54 6.73
N ASP A 258 23.74 20.70 7.35
CA ASP A 258 23.33 19.82 8.43
C ASP A 258 23.56 20.46 9.82
N THR A 259 24.68 21.16 10.01
CA THR A 259 25.04 21.88 11.25
C THR A 259 25.83 23.14 10.95
#